data_0b4ee6c1d96f3931c27ddcb5e3a7f0fd
#
_entry.id   0b4ee6c1d96f3931c27ddcb5e3a7f0fd
#
_cell.length_a   1.000
_cell.length_b   1.000
_cell.length_c   1.000
_cell.angle_alpha   90.00
_cell.angle_beta   90.00
_cell.angle_gamma   90.00
#
_symmetry.space_group_name_H-M   'P 1'
#
loop_
_entity.id
_entity.type
_entity.pdbx_description
1 polymer ?
#
loop_
_entity_poly.entity_id
_entity_poly.type
_entity_poly.pdbx_seq_one_letter_code
_entity_poly.pdbx_strand_id
1 'polypeptide(L)'
;VLWVIGQKGRIFRYDSQHDKFELAYVHPELIRNKSQAFLNYGYLDKNDHIWLCYKDTITWYNVRTGTTSHMPTPVDGEIATIEQTDGNHFFIGTGSGLFRVGVEKGELKLIPDEVVKSITTPVHELYYHAISKQLFVGSYKEGILIYDIGQSSKITSCYSPNNVEINQIVALNADELLIATGGKGVYKLDVNSCKSEPYITADYSSYNGMNGNNINDIYVDE
;
A
#
# COMPACT_ATOMS: atom_id res chain seq x y z
N VAL A 1 6.70 5.10 -19.02
CA VAL A 1 5.60 4.44 -19.78
C VAL A 1 4.34 4.46 -18.91
N LEU A 2 3.19 4.87 -19.48
CA LEU A 2 1.90 4.87 -18.78
C LEU A 2 1.24 3.49 -18.87
N TRP A 3 0.80 2.98 -17.75
CA TRP A 3 0.04 1.74 -17.63
C TRP A 3 -1.34 2.02 -17.06
N VAL A 4 -2.34 1.32 -17.55
CA VAL A 4 -3.72 1.38 -17.06
C VAL A 4 -4.18 -0.01 -16.68
N ILE A 5 -4.69 -0.14 -15.45
CA ILE A 5 -5.25 -1.38 -14.94
C ILE A 5 -6.77 -1.21 -14.85
N GLY A 6 -7.49 -2.00 -15.63
CA GLY A 6 -8.96 -2.02 -15.58
C GLY A 6 -9.49 -2.86 -14.42
N GLN A 7 -10.70 -2.58 -13.95
CA GLN A 7 -11.36 -3.25 -12.80
C GLN A 7 -11.39 -4.78 -12.87
N LYS A 8 -11.31 -5.36 -14.07
CA LYS A 8 -11.26 -6.81 -14.29
C LYS A 8 -9.84 -7.33 -14.47
N GLY A 9 -8.79 -6.56 -14.08
CA GLY A 9 -7.40 -6.98 -14.18
C GLY A 9 -6.88 -7.08 -15.62
N ARG A 10 -7.45 -6.34 -16.55
CA ARG A 10 -6.82 -6.11 -17.85
C ARG A 10 -5.76 -5.04 -17.69
N ILE A 11 -4.56 -5.28 -18.22
CA ILE A 11 -3.48 -4.31 -18.23
C ILE A 11 -3.32 -3.76 -19.64
N PHE A 12 -3.30 -2.45 -19.75
CA PHE A 12 -3.04 -1.74 -20.99
C PHE A 12 -1.78 -0.91 -20.87
N ARG A 13 -1.00 -0.89 -21.92
CA ARG A 13 0.19 -0.05 -22.08
C ARG A 13 -0.13 1.09 -23.06
N TYR A 14 0.25 2.31 -22.70
CA TYR A 14 0.14 3.43 -23.62
C TYR A 14 1.27 3.41 -24.65
N ASP A 15 0.90 3.44 -25.92
CA ASP A 15 1.80 3.64 -27.06
C ASP A 15 1.75 5.12 -27.46
N SER A 16 2.81 5.87 -27.12
CA SER A 16 2.90 7.29 -27.43
C SER A 16 3.15 7.61 -28.90
N GLN A 17 3.58 6.63 -29.72
CA GLN A 17 3.78 6.84 -31.16
C GLN A 17 2.45 6.86 -31.93
N HIS A 18 1.49 6.08 -31.46
CA HIS A 18 0.19 5.94 -32.13
C HIS A 18 -0.97 6.53 -31.31
N ASP A 19 -0.68 7.18 -30.17
CA ASP A 19 -1.67 7.78 -29.25
C ASP A 19 -2.82 6.81 -28.89
N LYS A 20 -2.47 5.59 -28.49
CA LYS A 20 -3.45 4.54 -28.16
C LYS A 20 -3.00 3.66 -27.01
N PHE A 21 -3.97 3.00 -26.39
CA PHE A 21 -3.70 1.94 -25.41
C PHE A 21 -3.72 0.58 -26.09
N GLU A 22 -2.68 -0.20 -25.84
CA GLU A 22 -2.57 -1.59 -26.30
C GLU A 22 -2.78 -2.54 -25.13
N LEU A 23 -3.56 -3.60 -25.38
CA LEU A 23 -3.79 -4.64 -24.38
C LEU A 23 -2.51 -5.46 -24.18
N ALA A 24 -1.92 -5.38 -22.98
CA ALA A 24 -0.70 -6.09 -22.62
C ALA A 24 -0.97 -7.41 -21.90
N TYR A 25 -2.03 -7.47 -21.08
CA TYR A 25 -2.37 -8.67 -20.30
C TYR A 25 -3.86 -8.79 -20.01
N VAL A 26 -4.35 -10.04 -20.00
CA VAL A 26 -5.69 -10.41 -19.55
C VAL A 26 -5.55 -11.60 -18.61
N HIS A 27 -6.09 -11.49 -17.40
CA HIS A 27 -6.09 -12.62 -16.45
C HIS A 27 -6.85 -13.82 -17.07
N PRO A 28 -6.26 -15.04 -17.07
CA PRO A 28 -6.84 -16.22 -17.74
C PRO A 28 -8.27 -16.57 -17.29
N GLU A 29 -8.56 -16.39 -16.00
CA GLU A 29 -9.91 -16.63 -15.46
C GLU A 29 -10.99 -15.74 -16.07
N LEU A 30 -10.64 -14.53 -16.50
CA LEU A 30 -11.56 -13.64 -17.21
C LEU A 30 -11.92 -14.14 -18.58
N ILE A 31 -11.03 -14.91 -19.21
CA ILE A 31 -11.24 -15.50 -20.53
C ILE A 31 -12.16 -16.73 -20.42
N ARG A 32 -11.93 -17.55 -19.37
CA ARG A 32 -12.62 -18.85 -19.19
C ARG A 32 -14.04 -18.71 -18.64
N ASN A 33 -14.24 -17.88 -17.62
CA ASN A 33 -15.45 -17.94 -16.81
C ASN A 33 -16.41 -16.77 -16.96
N LYS A 34 -16.09 -15.69 -17.70
CA LYS A 34 -16.88 -14.43 -17.72
C LYS A 34 -17.28 -13.94 -16.32
N SER A 35 -16.76 -14.59 -15.27
CA SER A 35 -17.15 -14.37 -13.91
C SER A 35 -16.37 -13.23 -13.30
N GLN A 36 -16.93 -12.66 -12.33
CA GLN A 36 -16.75 -11.46 -11.57
C GLN A 36 -15.43 -11.42 -10.73
N ALA A 37 -14.29 -11.72 -11.31
CA ALA A 37 -13.03 -11.39 -10.65
C ALA A 37 -12.88 -9.85 -10.69
N PHE A 38 -13.30 -9.21 -9.62
CA PHE A 38 -13.01 -7.79 -9.43
C PHE A 38 -11.62 -7.64 -8.87
N LEU A 39 -10.85 -6.73 -9.46
CA LEU A 39 -9.58 -6.30 -8.94
C LEU A 39 -9.84 -5.46 -7.68
N ASN A 40 -9.29 -5.88 -6.56
CA ASN A 40 -9.41 -5.15 -5.30
C ASN A 40 -8.31 -4.09 -5.18
N TYR A 41 -7.08 -4.44 -5.57
CA TYR A 41 -5.92 -3.56 -5.46
C TYR A 41 -4.96 -3.79 -6.63
N GLY A 42 -4.35 -2.72 -7.12
CA GLY A 42 -3.30 -2.74 -8.14
C GLY A 42 -2.09 -1.95 -7.69
N TYR A 43 -0.89 -2.53 -7.85
CA TYR A 43 0.37 -1.92 -7.41
C TYR A 43 1.45 -2.12 -8.47
N LEU A 44 2.24 -1.09 -8.73
CA LEU A 44 3.44 -1.18 -9.57
C LEU A 44 4.67 -1.12 -8.67
N ASP A 45 5.45 -2.19 -8.65
CA ASP A 45 6.65 -2.26 -7.83
C ASP A 45 7.87 -1.58 -8.49
N LYS A 46 8.92 -1.36 -7.70
CA LYS A 46 10.17 -0.71 -8.15
C LYS A 46 10.98 -1.55 -9.15
N ASN A 47 10.58 -2.81 -9.37
CA ASN A 47 11.23 -3.75 -10.31
C ASN A 47 10.44 -3.92 -11.62
N ASP A 48 9.50 -3.02 -11.92
CA ASP A 48 8.64 -3.05 -13.10
C ASP A 48 7.70 -4.28 -13.14
N HIS A 49 7.11 -4.65 -11.98
CA HIS A 49 6.06 -5.64 -11.95
C HIS A 49 4.74 -5.03 -11.51
N ILE A 50 3.67 -5.42 -12.17
CA ILE A 50 2.31 -5.05 -11.80
C ILE A 50 1.70 -6.17 -10.96
N TRP A 51 1.25 -5.82 -9.76
CA TRP A 51 0.52 -6.68 -8.85
C TRP A 51 -0.96 -6.49 -9.08
N LEU A 52 -1.66 -7.57 -9.36
CA LEU A 52 -3.11 -7.62 -9.50
C LEU A 52 -3.66 -8.44 -8.36
N CYS A 53 -4.32 -7.78 -7.42
CA CYS A 53 -4.86 -8.41 -6.23
C CYS A 53 -6.35 -8.65 -6.39
N TYR A 54 -6.73 -9.90 -6.39
CA TYR A 54 -8.10 -10.39 -6.39
C TYR A 54 -8.45 -10.97 -5.02
N LYS A 55 -9.72 -11.30 -4.81
CA LYS A 55 -10.17 -11.90 -3.55
C LYS A 55 -9.36 -13.13 -3.15
N ASP A 56 -9.12 -14.02 -4.11
CA ASP A 56 -8.55 -15.36 -3.84
C ASP A 56 -7.13 -15.53 -4.39
N THR A 57 -6.63 -14.55 -5.16
CA THR A 57 -5.35 -14.72 -5.89
C THR A 57 -4.65 -13.39 -6.07
N ILE A 58 -3.35 -13.40 -5.88
CA ILE A 58 -2.45 -12.33 -6.28
C ILE A 58 -1.73 -12.78 -7.55
N THR A 59 -1.79 -11.96 -8.59
CA THR A 59 -1.03 -12.14 -9.83
C THR A 59 0.06 -11.09 -9.91
N TRP A 60 1.27 -11.52 -10.17
CA TRP A 60 2.44 -10.68 -10.33
C TRP A 60 2.88 -10.73 -11.80
N TYR A 61 2.72 -9.62 -12.53
CA TYR A 61 2.98 -9.52 -13.96
C TYR A 61 4.27 -8.71 -14.21
N ASN A 62 5.25 -9.33 -14.86
CA ASN A 62 6.46 -8.66 -15.27
C ASN A 62 6.23 -7.88 -16.57
N VAL A 63 6.34 -6.55 -16.52
CA VAL A 63 6.03 -5.68 -17.68
C VAL A 63 7.09 -5.76 -18.80
N ARG A 64 8.29 -6.28 -18.51
CA ARG A 64 9.37 -6.41 -19.49
C ARG A 64 9.29 -7.72 -20.26
N THR A 65 9.00 -8.81 -19.58
CA THR A 65 9.00 -10.17 -20.16
C THR A 65 7.62 -10.68 -20.52
N GLY A 66 6.56 -10.07 -19.98
CA GLY A 66 5.18 -10.54 -20.11
C GLY A 66 4.87 -11.81 -19.31
N THR A 67 5.79 -12.25 -18.44
CA THR A 67 5.58 -13.45 -17.60
C THR A 67 4.77 -13.13 -16.38
N THR A 68 4.08 -14.14 -15.84
CA THR A 68 3.26 -14.03 -14.63
C THR A 68 3.63 -15.09 -13.61
N SER A 69 3.50 -14.73 -12.34
CA SER A 69 3.48 -15.64 -11.20
C SER A 69 2.19 -15.43 -10.41
N HIS A 70 1.70 -16.46 -9.76
CA HIS A 70 0.46 -16.41 -9.01
C HIS A 70 0.66 -17.01 -7.64
N MET A 71 0.00 -16.44 -6.63
CA MET A 71 -0.11 -17.05 -5.30
C MET A 71 -1.53 -16.88 -4.77
N PRO A 72 -2.02 -17.79 -3.93
CA PRO A 72 -3.25 -17.58 -3.19
C PRO A 72 -3.14 -16.31 -2.32
N THR A 73 -4.21 -15.57 -2.21
CA THR A 73 -4.28 -14.48 -1.23
C THR A 73 -4.08 -15.06 0.17
N PRO A 74 -3.24 -14.46 1.03
CA PRO A 74 -2.87 -15.06 2.32
C PRO A 74 -4.01 -15.10 3.34
N VAL A 75 -5.12 -14.44 3.05
CA VAL A 75 -6.31 -14.35 3.92
C VAL A 75 -7.59 -14.26 3.09
N ASP A 76 -8.71 -14.62 3.71
CA ASP A 76 -10.04 -14.26 3.23
C ASP A 76 -10.27 -12.77 3.47
N GLY A 77 -10.19 -11.96 2.43
CA GLY A 77 -10.43 -10.52 2.54
C GLY A 77 -9.76 -9.72 1.43
N GLU A 78 -10.00 -8.42 1.48
CA GLU A 78 -9.44 -7.47 0.53
C GLU A 78 -8.03 -7.07 0.95
N ILE A 79 -7.14 -6.97 -0.04
CA ILE A 79 -5.84 -6.33 0.11
C ILE A 79 -6.07 -4.82 0.04
N ALA A 80 -5.68 -4.12 1.08
CA ALA A 80 -5.81 -2.68 1.17
C ALA A 80 -4.59 -1.94 0.64
N THR A 81 -3.39 -2.50 0.87
CA THR A 81 -2.13 -1.84 0.52
C THR A 81 -1.01 -2.86 0.31
N ILE A 82 -0.03 -2.49 -0.52
CA ILE A 82 1.22 -3.22 -0.71
C ILE A 82 2.36 -2.23 -0.66
N GLU A 83 3.41 -2.55 0.08
CA GLU A 83 4.62 -1.75 0.12
C GLU A 83 5.86 -2.61 -0.13
N GLN A 84 6.70 -2.16 -1.05
CA GLN A 84 8.00 -2.76 -1.33
C GLN A 84 9.06 -2.14 -0.42
N THR A 85 9.75 -2.98 0.33
CA THR A 85 10.90 -2.56 1.14
C THR A 85 12.20 -2.69 0.35
N ASP A 86 13.10 -3.57 0.74
CA ASP A 86 14.37 -3.78 0.05
C ASP A 86 14.28 -4.94 -0.95
N GLY A 87 14.72 -4.70 -2.18
CA GLY A 87 14.86 -5.74 -3.21
C GLY A 87 13.54 -6.45 -3.54
N ASN A 88 13.44 -7.72 -3.17
CA ASN A 88 12.31 -8.60 -3.46
C ASN A 88 11.41 -8.89 -2.24
N HIS A 89 11.43 -8.01 -1.24
CA HIS A 89 10.58 -8.12 -0.05
C HIS A 89 9.45 -7.11 -0.08
N PHE A 90 8.24 -7.61 0.20
CA PHE A 90 7.00 -6.84 0.17
C PHE A 90 6.20 -7.10 1.44
N PHE A 91 5.46 -6.09 1.86
CA PHE A 91 4.45 -6.23 2.90
C PHE A 91 3.07 -5.95 2.32
N ILE A 92 2.09 -6.71 2.78
CA ILE A 92 0.70 -6.64 2.33
C ILE A 92 -0.18 -6.35 3.53
N GLY A 93 -0.87 -5.21 3.52
CA GLY A 93 -1.88 -4.85 4.48
C GLY A 93 -3.26 -5.34 4.04
N THR A 94 -3.99 -5.91 4.99
CA THR A 94 -5.33 -6.48 4.76
C THR A 94 -6.27 -6.13 5.90
N GLY A 95 -7.55 -6.41 5.72
CA GLY A 95 -8.56 -6.32 6.80
C GLY A 95 -8.30 -7.24 8.00
N SER A 96 -7.40 -8.22 7.87
CA SER A 96 -7.06 -9.21 8.91
C SER A 96 -5.65 -9.06 9.47
N GLY A 97 -4.90 -8.05 9.02
CA GLY A 97 -3.55 -7.80 9.52
C GLY A 97 -2.50 -7.60 8.46
N LEU A 98 -1.24 -7.83 8.82
CA LEU A 98 -0.06 -7.64 8.00
C LEU A 98 0.57 -8.98 7.60
N PHE A 99 1.02 -9.06 6.33
CA PHE A 99 1.70 -10.23 5.79
C PHE A 99 2.99 -9.82 5.09
N ARG A 100 3.99 -10.71 5.15
CA ARG A 100 5.25 -10.54 4.44
C ARG A 100 5.33 -11.51 3.26
N VAL A 101 5.69 -10.97 2.10
CA VAL A 101 5.84 -11.73 0.85
C VAL A 101 7.23 -11.47 0.26
N GLY A 102 7.81 -12.48 -0.32
CA GLY A 102 9.05 -12.37 -1.06
C GLY A 102 8.95 -12.96 -2.46
N VAL A 103 9.93 -12.63 -3.30
CA VAL A 103 10.09 -13.23 -4.61
C VAL A 103 11.33 -14.12 -4.60
N GLU A 104 11.13 -15.43 -4.76
CA GLU A 104 12.18 -16.41 -4.86
C GLU A 104 12.13 -17.12 -6.21
N LYS A 105 13.21 -17.07 -6.99
CA LYS A 105 13.32 -17.69 -8.32
C LYS A 105 12.18 -17.29 -9.28
N GLY A 106 11.68 -16.06 -9.16
CA GLY A 106 10.58 -15.54 -9.98
C GLY A 106 9.19 -15.95 -9.52
N GLU A 107 9.04 -16.55 -8.35
CA GLU A 107 7.76 -16.93 -7.75
C GLU A 107 7.49 -16.12 -6.49
N LEU A 108 6.22 -15.75 -6.30
CA LEU A 108 5.75 -15.13 -5.08
C LEU A 108 5.60 -16.16 -3.98
N LYS A 109 6.10 -15.84 -2.78
CA LYS A 109 6.00 -16.71 -1.60
C LYS A 109 5.68 -15.92 -0.36
N LEU A 110 4.76 -16.46 0.46
CA LEU A 110 4.53 -15.98 1.80
C LEU A 110 5.75 -16.29 2.67
N ILE A 111 6.31 -15.26 3.32
CA ILE A 111 7.43 -15.41 4.25
C ILE A 111 6.86 -15.43 5.68
N PRO A 112 6.99 -16.53 6.40
CA PRO A 112 6.59 -16.58 7.81
C PRO A 112 7.39 -15.59 8.64
N ASP A 113 6.68 -14.74 9.39
CA ASP A 113 7.27 -13.76 10.29
C ASP A 113 6.34 -13.61 11.50
N GLU A 114 6.79 -14.10 12.65
CA GLU A 114 5.96 -14.16 13.87
C GLU A 114 5.64 -12.77 14.43
N VAL A 115 6.51 -11.79 14.20
CA VAL A 115 6.27 -10.41 14.62
C VAL A 115 5.22 -9.76 13.73
N VAL A 116 5.32 -9.95 12.42
CA VAL A 116 4.32 -9.49 11.45
C VAL A 116 2.95 -10.11 11.72
N LYS A 117 2.90 -11.41 12.01
CA LYS A 117 1.66 -12.13 12.39
C LYS A 117 1.01 -11.62 13.67
N SER A 118 1.73 -10.94 14.53
CA SER A 118 1.15 -10.34 15.74
C SER A 118 0.25 -9.14 15.46
N ILE A 119 0.36 -8.53 14.26
CA ILE A 119 -0.53 -7.48 13.79
C ILE A 119 -1.77 -8.14 13.20
N THR A 120 -2.85 -8.21 13.96
CA THR A 120 -4.13 -8.84 13.58
C THR A 120 -5.25 -7.82 13.37
N THR A 121 -4.95 -6.54 13.51
CA THR A 121 -5.88 -5.44 13.25
C THR A 121 -5.86 -5.06 11.78
N PRO A 122 -6.96 -4.51 11.21
CA PRO A 122 -6.98 -4.04 9.84
C PRO A 122 -5.85 -3.05 9.55
N VAL A 123 -5.09 -3.32 8.50
CA VAL A 123 -4.00 -2.47 8.00
C VAL A 123 -4.47 -1.84 6.69
N HIS A 124 -4.56 -0.51 6.68
CA HIS A 124 -5.09 0.26 5.54
C HIS A 124 -3.98 0.93 4.73
N GLU A 125 -2.85 1.24 5.37
CA GLU A 125 -1.75 1.94 4.71
C GLU A 125 -0.40 1.43 5.19
N LEU A 126 0.57 1.42 4.28
CA LEU A 126 1.96 1.04 4.53
C LEU A 126 2.87 2.08 3.89
N TYR A 127 3.90 2.48 4.62
CA TYR A 127 4.95 3.33 4.11
C TYR A 127 6.33 2.85 4.58
N TYR A 128 7.23 2.57 3.65
CA TYR A 128 8.60 2.18 3.96
C TYR A 128 9.54 3.38 3.92
N HIS A 129 10.06 3.74 5.08
CA HIS A 129 11.08 4.76 5.22
C HIS A 129 12.48 4.14 5.05
N ALA A 130 13.06 4.29 3.85
CA ALA A 130 14.29 3.60 3.46
C ALA A 130 15.52 4.01 4.29
N ILE A 131 15.57 5.26 4.77
CA ILE A 131 16.72 5.78 5.54
C ILE A 131 16.80 5.09 6.90
N SER A 132 15.69 5.03 7.64
CA SER A 132 15.65 4.36 8.96
C SER A 132 15.39 2.86 8.87
N LYS A 133 15.09 2.32 7.68
CA LYS A 133 14.69 0.92 7.45
C LYS A 133 13.47 0.50 8.28
N GLN A 134 12.53 1.41 8.43
CA GLN A 134 11.32 1.21 9.19
C GLN A 134 10.10 1.16 8.26
N LEU A 135 9.21 0.23 8.52
CA LEU A 135 7.89 0.17 7.90
C LEU A 135 6.86 0.78 8.86
N PHE A 136 6.23 1.86 8.43
CA PHE A 136 5.11 2.48 9.11
C PHE A 136 3.83 1.78 8.67
N VAL A 137 3.09 1.28 9.65
CA VAL A 137 1.88 0.48 9.45
C VAL A 137 0.68 1.25 9.99
N GLY A 138 -0.17 1.73 9.10
CA GLY A 138 -1.38 2.47 9.43
C GLY A 138 -2.55 1.53 9.70
N SER A 139 -3.10 1.61 10.91
CA SER A 139 -4.21 0.77 11.38
C SER A 139 -5.37 1.61 11.91
N TYR A 140 -6.60 1.11 11.74
CA TYR A 140 -7.81 1.79 12.22
C TYR A 140 -7.86 1.97 13.75
N LYS A 141 -7.41 0.96 14.49
CA LYS A 141 -7.54 0.97 15.97
C LYS A 141 -6.25 1.38 16.68
N GLU A 142 -5.12 1.03 16.10
CA GLU A 142 -3.82 1.16 16.75
C GLU A 142 -3.06 2.41 16.28
N GLY A 143 -3.60 3.11 15.27
CA GLY A 143 -2.96 4.26 14.67
C GLY A 143 -1.76 3.84 13.82
N ILE A 144 -0.56 4.34 14.14
CA ILE A 144 0.67 3.98 13.44
C ILE A 144 1.54 3.09 14.31
N LEU A 145 1.83 1.90 13.80
CA LEU A 145 2.84 1.01 14.32
C LEU A 145 4.10 1.11 13.47
N ILE A 146 5.25 0.94 14.06
CA ILE A 146 6.54 0.86 13.37
C ILE A 146 7.06 -0.57 13.48
N TYR A 147 7.31 -1.19 12.32
CA TYR A 147 8.05 -2.43 12.22
C TYR A 147 9.48 -2.13 11.78
N ASP A 148 10.44 -2.40 12.65
CA ASP A 148 11.87 -2.20 12.37
C ASP A 148 12.42 -3.40 11.60
N ILE A 149 12.71 -3.21 10.32
CA ILE A 149 13.24 -4.25 9.43
C ILE A 149 14.73 -4.49 9.70
N GLY A 150 15.44 -3.48 10.19
CA GLY A 150 16.90 -3.51 10.38
C GLY A 150 17.37 -4.13 11.68
N GLN A 151 16.57 -4.05 12.75
CA GLN A 151 16.93 -4.49 14.09
C GLN A 151 15.86 -5.40 14.70
N SER A 152 16.06 -6.72 14.59
CA SER A 152 15.31 -7.75 15.35
C SER A 152 13.77 -7.71 15.23
N SER A 153 13.21 -7.19 14.14
CA SER A 153 11.79 -7.30 13.85
C SER A 153 10.88 -6.90 15.03
N LYS A 154 11.06 -5.70 15.56
CA LYS A 154 10.29 -5.20 16.71
C LYS A 154 9.17 -4.28 16.23
N ILE A 155 7.96 -4.45 16.78
CA ILE A 155 6.86 -3.52 16.61
C ILE A 155 6.81 -2.55 17.79
N THR A 156 6.70 -1.26 17.47
CA THR A 156 6.49 -0.18 18.44
C THR A 156 5.28 0.65 18.02
N SER A 157 4.42 1.03 18.96
CA SER A 157 3.39 2.02 18.71
C SER A 157 4.03 3.41 18.63
N CYS A 158 3.69 4.13 17.58
CA CYS A 158 4.24 5.48 17.32
C CYS A 158 3.19 6.56 17.53
N TYR A 159 2.04 6.43 16.86
CA TYR A 159 0.96 7.40 16.94
C TYR A 159 -0.37 6.65 17.09
N SER A 160 -1.10 6.94 18.14
CA SER A 160 -2.39 6.31 18.40
C SER A 160 -3.48 7.36 18.62
N PRO A 161 -4.04 7.93 17.55
CA PRO A 161 -5.25 8.70 17.66
C PRO A 161 -6.40 7.73 17.91
N ASN A 162 -7.09 7.83 19.01
CA ASN A 162 -8.20 6.96 19.36
C ASN A 162 -9.20 6.81 18.20
N ASN A 163 -9.33 5.58 17.66
CA ASN A 163 -10.29 5.18 16.63
C ASN A 163 -10.32 6.09 15.38
N VAL A 164 -9.17 6.38 14.82
CA VAL A 164 -9.04 7.15 13.58
C VAL A 164 -8.37 6.29 12.53
N GLU A 165 -8.98 6.22 11.36
CA GLU A 165 -8.42 5.55 10.20
C GLU A 165 -7.20 6.31 9.68
N ILE A 166 -6.13 5.59 9.38
CA ILE A 166 -4.96 6.12 8.67
C ILE A 166 -5.17 5.81 7.19
N ASN A 167 -5.44 6.85 6.43
CA ASN A 167 -5.77 6.71 5.01
C ASN A 167 -4.54 6.74 4.12
N GLN A 168 -3.53 7.55 4.51
CA GLN A 168 -2.28 7.62 3.76
C GLN A 168 -1.13 8.13 4.63
N ILE A 169 0.07 7.67 4.30
CA ILE A 169 1.34 8.11 4.89
C ILE A 169 2.28 8.49 3.74
N VAL A 170 2.77 9.74 3.72
CA VAL A 170 3.71 10.21 2.70
C VAL A 170 4.88 10.93 3.35
N ALA A 171 6.06 10.90 2.72
CA ALA A 171 7.19 11.70 3.16
C ALA A 171 6.93 13.19 2.87
N LEU A 172 7.12 14.05 3.86
CA LEU A 172 7.28 15.48 3.67
C LEU A 172 8.75 15.83 3.39
N ASN A 173 9.65 15.17 4.10
CA ASN A 173 11.10 15.25 3.92
C ASN A 173 11.76 14.00 4.54
N ALA A 174 13.09 14.02 4.71
CA ALA A 174 13.85 12.87 5.24
C ALA A 174 13.51 12.48 6.70
N ASP A 175 13.01 13.42 7.50
CA ASP A 175 12.76 13.22 8.93
C ASP A 175 11.28 13.34 9.31
N GLU A 176 10.41 13.77 8.40
CA GLU A 176 9.01 14.06 8.68
C GLU A 176 8.08 13.38 7.69
N LEU A 177 7.01 12.80 8.20
CA LEU A 177 5.90 12.21 7.42
C LEU A 177 4.63 13.03 7.60
N LEU A 178 3.80 13.09 6.56
CA LEU A 178 2.43 13.54 6.64
C LEU A 178 1.49 12.34 6.70
N ILE A 179 0.49 12.46 7.55
CA ILE A 179 -0.48 11.39 7.82
C ILE A 179 -1.87 11.92 7.52
N ALA A 180 -2.52 11.41 6.48
CA ALA A 180 -3.92 11.62 6.19
C ALA A 180 -4.80 10.77 7.10
N THR A 181 -5.79 11.39 7.73
CA THR A 181 -6.67 10.67 8.67
C THR A 181 -8.14 10.76 8.28
N GLY A 182 -8.89 9.70 8.61
CA GLY A 182 -10.34 9.66 8.49
C GLY A 182 -11.03 10.44 9.61
N GLY A 183 -10.97 11.78 9.57
CA GLY A 183 -11.75 12.64 10.45
C GLY A 183 -10.99 13.57 11.39
N LYS A 184 -9.64 13.57 11.39
CA LYS A 184 -8.84 14.50 12.21
C LYS A 184 -7.90 15.40 11.41
N GLY A 185 -8.02 15.42 10.08
CA GLY A 185 -7.16 16.22 9.20
C GLY A 185 -5.82 15.53 8.91
N VAL A 186 -4.80 16.36 8.69
CA VAL A 186 -3.43 15.91 8.42
C VAL A 186 -2.57 16.14 9.65
N TYR A 187 -1.81 15.12 10.03
CA TYR A 187 -0.80 15.21 11.09
C TYR A 187 0.58 15.17 10.48
N LYS A 188 1.52 15.83 11.15
CA LYS A 188 2.95 15.72 10.87
C LYS A 188 3.57 14.82 11.93
N LEU A 189 4.37 13.85 11.51
CA LEU A 189 5.05 12.88 12.36
C LEU A 189 6.56 12.97 12.16
N ASP A 190 7.29 13.16 13.24
CA ASP A 190 8.76 13.03 13.25
C ASP A 190 9.18 11.57 13.32
N VAL A 191 9.94 11.12 12.32
CA VAL A 191 10.35 9.72 12.14
C VAL A 191 11.21 9.20 13.30
N ASN A 192 12.08 10.05 13.85
CA ASN A 192 13.05 9.65 14.85
C ASN A 192 12.46 9.57 16.27
N SER A 193 11.61 10.54 16.61
CA SER A 193 11.03 10.67 17.96
C SER A 193 9.63 10.11 18.09
N CYS A 194 8.97 9.76 16.97
CA CYS A 194 7.55 9.39 16.94
C CYS A 194 6.61 10.46 17.54
N LYS A 195 7.01 11.71 17.56
CA LYS A 195 6.14 12.79 17.98
C LYS A 195 5.29 13.24 16.82
N SER A 196 4.00 13.39 17.05
CA SER A 196 3.05 13.87 16.06
C SER A 196 2.33 15.12 16.55
N GLU A 197 2.02 16.01 15.61
CA GLU A 197 1.25 17.22 15.84
C GLU A 197 0.26 17.46 14.70
N PRO A 198 -0.90 18.10 14.96
CA PRO A 198 -1.78 18.56 13.89
C PRO A 198 -1.02 19.48 12.94
N TYR A 199 -1.15 19.23 11.64
CA TYR A 199 -0.50 20.04 10.60
C TYR A 199 -1.53 20.85 9.80
N ILE A 200 -2.57 20.18 9.30
CA ILE A 200 -3.70 20.81 8.61
C ILE A 200 -4.99 20.24 9.20
N THR A 201 -5.83 21.13 9.74
CA THR A 201 -7.15 20.79 10.24
C THR A 201 -8.21 21.68 9.60
N ALA A 202 -9.47 21.24 9.63
CA ALA A 202 -10.56 22.03 9.08
C ALA A 202 -10.68 23.37 9.82
N ASP A 203 -10.76 24.44 9.04
CA ASP A 203 -11.07 25.78 9.51
C ASP A 203 -12.39 26.25 8.88
N TYR A 204 -13.46 26.08 9.62
CA TYR A 204 -14.81 26.48 9.19
C TYR A 204 -15.04 27.99 9.26
N SER A 205 -14.09 28.74 9.82
CA SER A 205 -14.15 30.21 9.92
C SER A 205 -13.54 30.91 8.71
N SER A 206 -12.77 30.20 7.90
CA SER A 206 -12.05 30.72 6.73
C SER A 206 -12.68 30.24 5.44
N TYR A 207 -12.94 31.15 4.49
CA TYR A 207 -13.43 30.80 3.15
C TYR A 207 -12.44 29.93 2.34
N ASN A 208 -11.13 30.07 2.61
CA ASN A 208 -10.06 29.33 1.95
C ASN A 208 -9.58 28.13 2.79
N GLY A 209 -10.21 27.87 3.91
CA GLY A 209 -9.88 26.75 4.78
C GLY A 209 -10.43 25.42 4.25
N MET A 210 -9.88 24.35 4.75
CA MET A 210 -10.36 23.01 4.49
C MET A 210 -11.73 22.78 5.13
N ASN A 211 -12.71 22.29 4.36
CA ASN A 211 -14.10 22.13 4.81
C ASN A 211 -14.38 20.86 5.60
N GLY A 212 -13.37 20.03 5.89
CA GLY A 212 -13.54 18.79 6.63
C GLY A 212 -12.20 18.18 7.02
N ASN A 213 -12.23 17.32 8.02
CA ASN A 213 -11.06 16.64 8.56
C ASN A 213 -10.90 15.19 8.03
N ASN A 214 -11.77 14.75 7.11
CA ASN A 214 -11.61 13.45 6.45
C ASN A 214 -10.74 13.62 5.21
N ILE A 215 -9.51 13.15 5.29
CA ILE A 215 -8.50 13.27 4.24
C ILE A 215 -8.21 11.89 3.68
N ASN A 216 -8.51 11.70 2.40
CA ASN A 216 -8.31 10.40 1.75
C ASN A 216 -6.91 10.25 1.17
N ASP A 217 -6.33 11.35 0.66
CA ASP A 217 -5.07 11.31 -0.08
C ASP A 217 -4.30 12.62 0.06
N ILE A 218 -2.97 12.55 0.02
CA ILE A 218 -2.04 13.69 0.10
C ILE A 218 -1.01 13.52 -1.02
N TYR A 219 -0.74 14.59 -1.70
CA TYR A 219 0.37 14.68 -2.64
C TYR A 219 1.35 15.76 -2.19
N VAL A 220 2.64 15.42 -2.13
CA VAL A 220 3.72 16.37 -1.84
C VAL A 220 4.45 16.62 -3.15
N ASP A 221 4.44 17.87 -3.60
CA ASP A 221 5.15 18.34 -4.80
C ASP A 221 6.63 18.59 -4.47
N GLU A 222 7.54 18.21 -5.39
CA GLU A 222 8.99 18.38 -5.25
C GLU A 222 9.46 19.81 -5.55
#